data_575dcd561bd486e56f0540ce0a7abe05
#
_entry.id   575dcd561bd486e56f0540ce0a7abe05
#
_cell.length_a   1.000
_cell.length_b   1.000
_cell.length_c   1.000
_cell.angle_alpha   90.00
_cell.angle_beta   90.00
_cell.angle_gamma   90.00
#
_symmetry.space_group_name_H-M   'P 1'
#
loop_
_entity.id
_entity.type
_entity.pdbx_description
1 polymer ?
#
loop_
_entity_poly.entity_id
_entity_poly.type
_entity_poly.pdbx_seq_one_letter_code
_entity_poly.pdbx_strand_id
1 'polypeptide(L)'
;MLHCWRLARPVAIGASVRSALTSLPVIVVVALGCRLGFAWNYQRQFPHQALRIIPFLFESGNIAHSIAAGEGFASPFRVNTGPTAWTTPVYPLLLGGVIRIFGPYTFRSYLAAVLLNILFSTLACLPIFYVGRRIGGTRVAARATWLWAVFPNAILLTYESLWETSLSALLGATILWATLAVAESARLRVWGAYGLLSGAALMTNAALLSLLPLLLGWAVWRRRQRAERWLLPAATAAGVVVLCCVPWTLRNYAVFHSFVPLRSILGLQLWIGNNPEARVIWLGGQHPIHDADERSRYVAMGEIAYMHEKENDAIRYMATHPRHEAELIGGRFVSFWAGGTPSPARDFWNSRSVWFRYVLVFNLLIAAGTLLGLLRLARARSPYLFPMAVFPLVFGWAYYLTLALPRYRHPIDPALMLLAAVASVAGYTCAASSRD
;
A
#
# COMPACT_ATOMS: atom_id res chain seq x y z
N MET A 1 -26.55 -51.58 -1.56
CA MET A 1 -25.72 -51.12 -2.71
C MET A 1 -25.13 -49.80 -2.35
N LEU A 2 -23.94 -49.77 -1.74
CA LEU A 2 -23.20 -48.55 -1.39
C LEU A 2 -22.17 -48.30 -2.52
N HIS A 3 -22.44 -47.33 -3.38
CA HIS A 3 -21.50 -46.89 -4.41
C HIS A 3 -20.37 -46.06 -3.77
N CYS A 4 -19.17 -46.66 -3.74
CA CYS A 4 -17.91 -45.99 -3.49
C CYS A 4 -17.69 -44.84 -4.51
N TRP A 5 -17.77 -43.61 -4.09
CA TRP A 5 -17.20 -42.49 -4.80
C TRP A 5 -15.67 -42.60 -4.70
N ARG A 6 -15.03 -43.15 -5.75
CA ARG A 6 -13.59 -43.04 -5.93
C ARG A 6 -13.28 -41.56 -6.23
N LEU A 7 -12.69 -40.88 -5.26
CA LEU A 7 -12.07 -39.60 -5.49
C LEU A 7 -11.10 -39.72 -6.65
N ALA A 8 -11.33 -38.97 -7.73
CA ALA A 8 -10.46 -38.91 -8.90
C ALA A 8 -9.03 -38.65 -8.46
N ARG A 9 -8.08 -39.48 -8.88
CA ARG A 9 -6.64 -39.27 -8.65
C ARG A 9 -6.27 -37.90 -9.23
N PRO A 10 -5.54 -37.04 -8.47
CA PRO A 10 -5.11 -35.76 -9.02
C PRO A 10 -4.26 -36.01 -10.25
N VAL A 11 -4.61 -35.34 -11.35
CA VAL A 11 -3.85 -35.38 -12.61
C VAL A 11 -2.39 -35.08 -12.30
N ALA A 12 -1.50 -35.99 -12.60
CA ALA A 12 -0.06 -35.81 -12.39
C ALA A 12 0.45 -34.75 -13.37
N ILE A 13 0.56 -33.51 -12.87
CA ILE A 13 1.19 -32.40 -13.61
C ILE A 13 2.64 -32.80 -13.88
N GLY A 14 3.05 -32.85 -15.16
CA GLY A 14 4.41 -33.21 -15.56
C GLY A 14 5.48 -32.38 -14.86
N ALA A 15 6.67 -32.92 -14.65
CA ALA A 15 7.77 -32.28 -13.95
C ALA A 15 8.14 -30.90 -14.55
N SER A 16 8.10 -30.75 -15.86
CA SER A 16 8.36 -29.52 -16.60
C SER A 16 7.32 -28.42 -16.29
N VAL A 17 6.04 -28.78 -16.19
CA VAL A 17 4.97 -27.82 -15.85
C VAL A 17 5.08 -27.39 -14.39
N ARG A 18 5.42 -28.31 -13.48
CA ARG A 18 5.68 -27.95 -12.06
C ARG A 18 6.86 -27.00 -11.93
N SER A 19 7.94 -27.23 -12.67
CA SER A 19 9.11 -26.35 -12.69
C SER A 19 8.73 -24.96 -13.21
N ALA A 20 7.96 -24.86 -14.29
CA ALA A 20 7.49 -23.58 -14.84
C ALA A 20 6.59 -22.82 -13.83
N LEU A 21 5.63 -23.50 -13.19
CA LEU A 21 4.73 -22.89 -12.21
C LEU A 21 5.42 -22.40 -10.93
N THR A 22 6.62 -22.89 -10.62
CA THR A 22 7.43 -22.42 -9.49
C THR A 22 8.55 -21.47 -9.90
N SER A 23 8.68 -21.19 -11.20
CA SER A 23 9.71 -20.31 -11.77
C SER A 23 9.34 -18.83 -11.58
N LEU A 24 10.16 -18.08 -10.85
CA LEU A 24 9.96 -16.65 -10.66
C LEU A 24 9.90 -15.85 -11.97
N PRO A 25 10.80 -16.06 -12.97
CA PRO A 25 10.70 -15.38 -14.25
C PRO A 25 9.36 -15.59 -14.96
N VAL A 26 8.83 -16.81 -14.95
CA VAL A 26 7.51 -17.11 -15.55
C VAL A 26 6.40 -16.31 -14.86
N ILE A 27 6.39 -16.29 -13.52
CA ILE A 27 5.38 -15.55 -12.76
C ILE A 27 5.49 -14.05 -13.03
N VAL A 28 6.70 -13.49 -13.10
CA VAL A 28 6.93 -12.07 -13.41
C VAL A 28 6.45 -11.71 -14.81
N VAL A 29 6.72 -12.55 -15.81
CA VAL A 29 6.24 -12.34 -17.19
C VAL A 29 4.71 -12.36 -17.25
N VAL A 30 4.06 -13.31 -16.57
CA VAL A 30 2.59 -13.35 -16.50
C VAL A 30 2.04 -12.15 -15.75
N ALA A 31 2.65 -11.74 -14.62
CA ALA A 31 2.24 -10.55 -13.88
C ALA A 31 2.31 -9.29 -14.75
N LEU A 32 3.38 -9.13 -15.52
CA LEU A 32 3.53 -8.04 -16.48
C LEU A 32 2.47 -8.11 -17.58
N GLY A 33 2.28 -9.29 -18.16
CA GLY A 33 1.29 -9.54 -19.23
C GLY A 33 -0.15 -9.21 -18.79
N CYS A 34 -0.55 -9.62 -17.56
CA CYS A 34 -1.87 -9.28 -17.01
C CYS A 34 -2.07 -7.76 -16.90
N ARG A 35 -1.07 -7.02 -16.42
CA ARG A 35 -1.15 -5.56 -16.24
C ARG A 35 -1.16 -4.82 -17.58
N LEU A 36 -0.28 -5.20 -18.50
CA LEU A 36 -0.25 -4.62 -19.85
C LEU A 36 -1.52 -4.94 -20.64
N GLY A 37 -2.00 -6.19 -20.59
CA GLY A 37 -3.23 -6.61 -21.25
C GLY A 37 -4.45 -5.87 -20.74
N PHE A 38 -4.51 -5.64 -19.43
CA PHE A 38 -5.61 -4.88 -18.82
C PHE A 38 -5.53 -3.39 -19.19
N ALA A 39 -4.35 -2.78 -19.10
CA ALA A 39 -4.15 -1.38 -19.52
C ALA A 39 -4.51 -1.18 -20.99
N TRP A 40 -4.12 -2.11 -21.86
CA TRP A 40 -4.48 -2.11 -23.28
C TRP A 40 -6.00 -2.18 -23.51
N ASN A 41 -6.68 -3.10 -22.83
CA ASN A 41 -8.14 -3.24 -22.93
C ASN A 41 -8.87 -2.00 -22.43
N TYR A 42 -8.41 -1.41 -21.31
CA TYR A 42 -8.98 -0.19 -20.76
C TYR A 42 -8.85 1.01 -21.72
N GLN A 43 -7.68 1.18 -22.33
CA GLN A 43 -7.46 2.25 -23.33
C GLN A 43 -8.36 2.14 -24.55
N ARG A 44 -8.74 0.91 -24.94
CA ARG A 44 -9.68 0.70 -26.05
C ARG A 44 -11.13 1.11 -25.71
N GLN A 45 -11.50 1.02 -24.45
CA GLN A 45 -12.86 1.32 -23.99
C GLN A 45 -13.10 2.81 -23.70
N PHE A 46 -12.03 3.58 -23.42
CA PHE A 46 -12.14 4.97 -23.02
C PHE A 46 -11.47 5.92 -24.06
N PRO A 47 -12.10 7.09 -24.33
CA PRO A 47 -11.55 8.08 -25.27
C PRO A 47 -10.18 8.57 -24.80
N HIS A 48 -9.24 8.68 -25.73
CA HIS A 48 -7.88 9.17 -25.44
C HIS A 48 -7.83 10.54 -24.74
N GLN A 49 -8.82 11.41 -24.98
CA GLN A 49 -8.86 12.74 -24.33
C GLN A 49 -9.16 12.65 -22.85
N ALA A 50 -10.10 11.79 -22.42
CA ALA A 50 -10.38 11.58 -21.00
C ALA A 50 -9.19 10.96 -20.25
N LEU A 51 -8.46 10.03 -20.89
CA LEU A 51 -7.28 9.40 -20.33
C LEU A 51 -6.09 10.36 -20.14
N ARG A 52 -6.04 11.46 -20.88
CA ARG A 52 -4.94 12.44 -20.78
C ARG A 52 -5.01 13.31 -19.53
N ILE A 53 -6.22 13.64 -19.09
CA ILE A 53 -6.46 14.68 -18.09
C ILE A 53 -6.86 14.06 -16.75
N ILE A 54 -7.89 13.21 -16.73
CA ILE A 54 -8.52 12.72 -15.49
C ILE A 54 -7.54 12.11 -14.48
N PRO A 55 -6.59 11.24 -14.86
CA PRO A 55 -5.67 10.64 -13.90
C PRO A 55 -4.73 11.63 -13.21
N PHE A 56 -4.45 12.79 -13.86
CA PHE A 56 -3.62 13.86 -13.31
C PHE A 56 -4.39 14.88 -12.47
N LEU A 57 -5.73 14.79 -12.41
CA LEU A 57 -6.55 15.80 -11.74
C LEU A 57 -6.61 15.63 -10.22
N PHE A 58 -5.97 14.60 -9.69
CA PHE A 58 -5.80 14.39 -8.25
C PHE A 58 -4.58 15.12 -7.73
N GLU A 59 -4.45 15.22 -6.43
CA GLU A 59 -3.47 16.06 -5.73
C GLU A 59 -2.02 15.79 -6.18
N SER A 60 -1.63 14.51 -6.25
CA SER A 60 -0.27 14.14 -6.71
C SER A 60 0.02 14.58 -8.14
N GLY A 61 -0.96 14.52 -9.03
CA GLY A 61 -0.84 14.96 -10.42
C GLY A 61 -0.78 16.48 -10.55
N ASN A 62 -1.59 17.22 -9.77
CA ASN A 62 -1.57 18.68 -9.74
C ASN A 62 -0.22 19.21 -9.20
N ILE A 63 0.26 18.62 -8.09
CA ILE A 63 1.58 18.96 -7.54
C ILE A 63 2.69 18.64 -8.55
N ALA A 64 2.61 17.48 -9.24
CA ALA A 64 3.57 17.11 -10.27
C ALA A 64 3.59 18.10 -11.44
N HIS A 65 2.44 18.67 -11.80
CA HIS A 65 2.34 19.73 -12.79
C HIS A 65 3.06 20.99 -12.34
N SER A 66 2.80 21.46 -11.11
CA SER A 66 3.50 22.63 -10.53
C SER A 66 5.02 22.42 -10.47
N ILE A 67 5.49 21.21 -10.12
CA ILE A 67 6.91 20.85 -10.13
C ILE A 67 7.48 20.96 -11.56
N ALA A 68 6.78 20.42 -12.55
CA ALA A 68 7.23 20.44 -13.94
C ALA A 68 7.24 21.86 -14.55
N ALA A 69 6.31 22.73 -14.10
CA ALA A 69 6.24 24.14 -14.46
C ALA A 69 7.32 25.02 -13.78
N GLY A 70 8.05 24.48 -12.78
CA GLY A 70 9.05 25.24 -12.02
C GLY A 70 8.48 26.02 -10.83
N GLU A 71 7.21 25.83 -10.50
CA GLU A 71 6.53 26.49 -9.36
C GLU A 71 6.84 25.81 -8.02
N GLY A 72 7.59 24.69 -8.05
CA GLY A 72 7.96 23.92 -6.87
C GLY A 72 6.86 22.95 -6.43
N PHE A 73 6.95 22.48 -5.18
CA PHE A 73 5.96 21.56 -4.59
C PHE A 73 4.77 22.36 -4.08
N ALA A 74 3.77 22.57 -4.94
CA ALA A 74 2.68 23.52 -4.73
C ALA A 74 1.36 23.04 -5.36
N SER A 75 0.26 23.71 -5.03
CA SER A 75 -1.03 23.66 -5.73
C SER A 75 -1.61 22.23 -5.86
N PRO A 76 -2.02 21.58 -4.77
CA PRO A 76 -2.60 20.23 -4.79
C PRO A 76 -3.94 20.18 -5.54
N PHE A 77 -4.53 21.32 -5.84
CA PHE A 77 -5.79 21.46 -6.57
C PHE A 77 -5.56 22.07 -7.95
N ARG A 78 -6.61 22.16 -8.76
CA ARG A 78 -6.54 22.72 -10.15
C ARG A 78 -6.34 24.25 -10.21
N VAL A 79 -6.22 24.90 -9.07
CA VAL A 79 -6.00 26.33 -8.93
C VAL A 79 -4.72 26.57 -8.16
N ASN A 80 -4.09 27.72 -8.38
CA ASN A 80 -2.90 28.08 -7.62
C ASN A 80 -3.29 28.35 -6.17
N THR A 81 -2.82 27.49 -5.27
CA THR A 81 -3.03 27.61 -3.82
C THR A 81 -1.73 27.78 -3.04
N GLY A 82 -0.62 28.01 -3.76
CA GLY A 82 0.71 28.17 -3.16
C GLY A 82 1.36 26.84 -2.73
N PRO A 83 2.47 26.96 -1.97
CA PRO A 83 3.23 25.80 -1.50
C PRO A 83 2.37 24.85 -0.67
N THR A 84 2.66 23.55 -0.74
CA THR A 84 1.91 22.51 -0.02
C THR A 84 2.82 21.46 0.60
N ALA A 85 2.35 20.78 1.63
CA ALA A 85 2.86 19.52 2.18
C ALA A 85 1.75 18.45 2.20
N TRP A 86 0.79 18.56 1.30
CA TRP A 86 -0.40 17.70 1.21
C TRP A 86 -0.07 16.21 1.10
N THR A 87 0.93 15.87 0.29
CA THR A 87 1.43 14.51 0.12
C THR A 87 2.93 14.44 0.42
N THR A 88 3.44 13.23 0.59
CA THR A 88 4.88 12.98 0.65
C THR A 88 5.54 13.14 -0.73
N PRO A 89 6.83 13.56 -0.81
CA PRO A 89 7.39 14.13 -2.03
C PRO A 89 7.75 13.12 -3.14
N VAL A 90 8.05 11.86 -2.82
CA VAL A 90 8.68 10.95 -3.80
C VAL A 90 7.81 10.73 -5.03
N TYR A 91 6.53 10.41 -4.85
CA TYR A 91 5.68 10.11 -6.00
C TYR A 91 5.33 11.34 -6.86
N PRO A 92 4.96 12.50 -6.29
CA PRO A 92 4.81 13.73 -7.09
C PRO A 92 6.07 14.16 -7.84
N LEU A 93 7.27 13.96 -7.26
CA LEU A 93 8.53 14.24 -7.94
C LEU A 93 8.76 13.30 -9.13
N LEU A 94 8.45 12.01 -9.00
CA LEU A 94 8.53 11.05 -10.11
C LEU A 94 7.56 11.43 -11.23
N LEU A 95 6.32 11.76 -10.91
CA LEU A 95 5.34 12.23 -11.90
C LEU A 95 5.74 13.58 -12.52
N GLY A 96 6.30 14.50 -11.74
CA GLY A 96 6.82 15.76 -12.22
C GLY A 96 7.93 15.58 -13.26
N GLY A 97 8.85 14.62 -13.00
CA GLY A 97 9.86 14.19 -13.97
C GLY A 97 9.25 13.63 -15.26
N VAL A 98 8.23 12.80 -15.16
CA VAL A 98 7.49 12.26 -16.32
C VAL A 98 6.83 13.40 -17.12
N ILE A 99 6.15 14.34 -16.44
CA ILE A 99 5.49 15.48 -17.09
C ILE A 99 6.52 16.39 -17.76
N ARG A 100 7.68 16.63 -17.15
CA ARG A 100 8.73 17.46 -17.71
C ARG A 100 9.33 16.87 -18.99
N ILE A 101 9.40 15.53 -19.09
CA ILE A 101 9.97 14.84 -20.27
C ILE A 101 8.94 14.73 -21.39
N PHE A 102 7.69 14.38 -21.08
CA PHE A 102 6.68 14.02 -22.07
C PHE A 102 5.59 15.09 -22.28
N GLY A 103 5.66 16.19 -21.53
CA GLY A 103 4.70 17.30 -21.56
C GLY A 103 3.49 17.11 -20.65
N PRO A 104 2.90 18.24 -20.17
CA PRO A 104 1.74 18.22 -19.30
C PRO A 104 0.49 17.71 -20.03
N TYR A 105 -0.29 16.86 -19.37
CA TYR A 105 -1.57 16.31 -19.85
C TYR A 105 -1.50 15.66 -21.24
N THR A 106 -0.35 15.13 -21.63
CA THR A 106 -0.21 14.39 -22.89
C THR A 106 -0.52 12.92 -22.70
N PHE A 107 -0.91 12.23 -23.78
CA PHE A 107 -1.05 10.78 -23.74
C PHE A 107 0.29 10.07 -23.42
N ARG A 108 1.41 10.65 -23.84
CA ARG A 108 2.76 10.12 -23.58
C ARG A 108 3.09 10.18 -22.08
N SER A 109 2.80 11.30 -21.40
CA SER A 109 3.02 11.42 -19.95
C SER A 109 2.12 10.47 -19.17
N TYR A 110 0.85 10.32 -19.57
CA TYR A 110 -0.05 9.34 -18.97
C TYR A 110 0.47 7.91 -19.14
N LEU A 111 0.81 7.52 -20.36
CA LEU A 111 1.33 6.18 -20.65
C LEU A 111 2.62 5.89 -19.87
N ALA A 112 3.55 6.83 -19.81
CA ALA A 112 4.78 6.69 -19.06
C ALA A 112 4.53 6.51 -17.56
N ALA A 113 3.60 7.27 -16.97
CA ALA A 113 3.22 7.13 -15.57
C ALA A 113 2.53 5.77 -15.28
N VAL A 114 1.66 5.32 -16.18
CA VAL A 114 1.02 3.97 -16.07
C VAL A 114 2.07 2.87 -16.18
N LEU A 115 2.99 2.95 -17.15
CA LEU A 115 4.08 1.98 -17.31
C LEU A 115 4.99 1.93 -16.06
N LEU A 116 5.25 3.09 -15.44
CA LEU A 116 5.99 3.16 -14.19
C LEU A 116 5.26 2.43 -13.05
N ASN A 117 3.94 2.64 -12.91
CA ASN A 117 3.13 1.92 -11.92
C ASN A 117 3.07 0.40 -12.22
N ILE A 118 2.95 0.01 -13.48
CA ILE A 118 3.01 -1.40 -13.91
C ILE A 118 4.36 -2.01 -13.53
N LEU A 119 5.46 -1.30 -13.76
CA LEU A 119 6.81 -1.72 -13.38
C LEU A 119 6.90 -1.96 -11.86
N PHE A 120 6.47 -1.00 -11.03
CA PHE A 120 6.49 -1.13 -9.59
C PHE A 120 5.67 -2.32 -9.11
N SER A 121 4.44 -2.46 -9.62
CA SER A 121 3.56 -3.58 -9.25
C SER A 121 4.11 -4.94 -9.70
N THR A 122 4.79 -5.01 -10.84
CA THR A 122 5.45 -6.23 -11.34
C THR A 122 6.69 -6.56 -10.51
N LEU A 123 7.53 -5.57 -10.19
CA LEU A 123 8.72 -5.76 -9.38
C LEU A 123 8.40 -6.24 -7.95
N ALA A 124 7.21 -5.97 -7.42
CA ALA A 124 6.79 -6.49 -6.13
C ALA A 124 6.76 -8.03 -6.07
N CYS A 125 6.68 -8.72 -7.22
CA CYS A 125 6.85 -10.17 -7.30
C CYS A 125 8.18 -10.65 -6.69
N LEU A 126 9.25 -9.87 -6.82
CA LEU A 126 10.58 -10.25 -6.35
C LEU A 126 10.63 -10.40 -4.82
N PRO A 127 10.37 -9.33 -4.02
CA PRO A 127 10.39 -9.45 -2.57
C PRO A 127 9.32 -10.44 -2.05
N ILE A 128 8.13 -10.53 -2.65
CA ILE A 128 7.11 -11.53 -2.29
C ILE A 128 7.70 -12.93 -2.42
N PHE A 129 8.34 -13.24 -3.54
CA PHE A 129 8.92 -14.56 -3.77
C PHE A 129 10.03 -14.90 -2.77
N TYR A 130 10.96 -13.98 -2.54
CA TYR A 130 12.07 -14.23 -1.62
C TYR A 130 11.63 -14.33 -0.15
N VAL A 131 10.66 -13.53 0.28
CA VAL A 131 10.04 -13.65 1.61
C VAL A 131 9.32 -15.01 1.72
N GLY A 132 8.53 -15.37 0.72
CA GLY A 132 7.82 -16.66 0.68
C GLY A 132 8.76 -17.86 0.77
N ARG A 133 9.89 -17.84 0.03
CA ARG A 133 10.92 -18.87 0.12
C ARG A 133 11.48 -19.03 1.53
N ARG A 134 11.70 -17.91 2.20
CA ARG A 134 12.28 -17.89 3.54
C ARG A 134 11.29 -18.38 4.59
N ILE A 135 10.00 -18.05 4.46
CA ILE A 135 8.96 -18.39 5.43
C ILE A 135 8.54 -19.86 5.28
N GLY A 136 8.32 -20.34 4.05
CA GLY A 136 7.73 -21.67 3.83
C GLY A 136 8.21 -22.37 2.55
N GLY A 137 9.39 -22.01 2.03
CA GLY A 137 10.00 -22.64 0.87
C GLY A 137 9.34 -22.27 -0.46
N THR A 138 9.77 -22.94 -1.53
CA THR A 138 9.38 -22.62 -2.91
C THR A 138 7.87 -22.70 -3.15
N ARG A 139 7.13 -23.59 -2.45
CA ARG A 139 5.68 -23.71 -2.61
C ARG A 139 4.94 -22.46 -2.11
N VAL A 140 5.32 -21.92 -0.95
CA VAL A 140 4.75 -20.68 -0.41
C VAL A 140 5.13 -19.50 -1.30
N ALA A 141 6.41 -19.43 -1.71
CA ALA A 141 6.91 -18.39 -2.60
C ALA A 141 6.09 -18.31 -3.91
N ALA A 142 6.00 -19.43 -4.63
CA ALA A 142 5.28 -19.48 -5.89
C ALA A 142 3.80 -19.10 -5.73
N ARG A 143 3.09 -19.67 -4.72
CA ARG A 143 1.67 -19.37 -4.49
C ARG A 143 1.42 -17.92 -4.14
N ALA A 144 2.23 -17.34 -3.25
CA ALA A 144 2.10 -15.93 -2.90
C ALA A 144 2.31 -15.01 -4.10
N THR A 145 3.32 -15.32 -4.91
CA THR A 145 3.65 -14.52 -6.09
C THR A 145 2.60 -14.68 -7.19
N TRP A 146 2.02 -15.88 -7.38
CA TRP A 146 0.89 -16.09 -8.28
C TRP A 146 -0.36 -15.35 -7.82
N LEU A 147 -0.70 -15.39 -6.52
CA LEU A 147 -1.81 -14.61 -5.97
C LEU A 147 -1.63 -13.12 -6.29
N TRP A 148 -0.42 -12.58 -6.13
CA TRP A 148 -0.11 -11.20 -6.50
C TRP A 148 -0.17 -10.94 -8.00
N ALA A 149 0.33 -11.86 -8.82
CA ALA A 149 0.35 -11.71 -10.28
C ALA A 149 -1.05 -11.49 -10.86
N VAL A 150 -2.05 -12.22 -10.34
CA VAL A 150 -3.45 -12.18 -10.81
C VAL A 150 -4.37 -11.36 -9.89
N PHE A 151 -3.83 -10.69 -8.87
CA PHE A 151 -4.64 -9.91 -7.92
C PHE A 151 -5.33 -8.73 -8.61
N PRO A 152 -6.68 -8.66 -8.58
CA PRO A 152 -7.43 -7.64 -9.31
C PRO A 152 -7.00 -6.21 -8.94
N ASN A 153 -6.86 -5.92 -7.63
CA ASN A 153 -6.47 -4.58 -7.18
C ASN A 153 -5.04 -4.23 -7.63
N ALA A 154 -4.10 -5.20 -7.64
CA ALA A 154 -2.75 -4.96 -8.12
C ALA A 154 -2.67 -4.71 -9.63
N ILE A 155 -3.69 -5.12 -10.37
CA ILE A 155 -3.84 -4.81 -11.80
C ILE A 155 -4.53 -3.46 -11.97
N LEU A 156 -5.69 -3.26 -11.35
CA LEU A 156 -6.51 -2.04 -11.43
C LEU A 156 -5.74 -0.78 -11.03
N LEU A 157 -5.08 -0.81 -9.87
CA LEU A 157 -4.41 0.35 -9.28
C LEU A 157 -3.16 0.81 -10.04
N THR A 158 -2.75 0.10 -11.09
CA THR A 158 -1.65 0.58 -11.94
C THR A 158 -2.05 1.67 -12.92
N TYR A 159 -3.34 1.76 -13.28
CA TYR A 159 -3.79 2.69 -14.33
C TYR A 159 -5.03 3.51 -13.96
N GLU A 160 -5.84 3.08 -12.99
CA GLU A 160 -7.08 3.77 -12.61
C GLU A 160 -6.82 5.22 -12.16
N SER A 161 -5.74 5.42 -11.43
CA SER A 161 -5.32 6.74 -10.95
C SER A 161 -3.82 6.77 -10.71
N LEU A 162 -3.22 7.94 -10.91
CA LEU A 162 -1.79 8.14 -10.71
C LEU A 162 -1.47 8.45 -9.25
N TRP A 163 -1.55 7.41 -8.40
CA TRP A 163 -1.16 7.44 -6.98
C TRP A 163 0.05 6.56 -6.71
N GLU A 164 0.65 6.78 -5.54
CA GLU A 164 1.82 6.06 -5.03
C GLU A 164 1.55 4.60 -4.65
N THR A 165 0.33 4.07 -4.86
CA THR A 165 -0.12 2.76 -4.37
C THR A 165 0.75 1.60 -4.81
N SER A 166 1.09 1.51 -6.10
CA SER A 166 1.94 0.44 -6.65
C SER A 166 3.37 0.51 -6.11
N LEU A 167 3.93 1.72 -5.98
CA LEU A 167 5.25 1.93 -5.38
C LEU A 167 5.22 1.59 -3.88
N SER A 168 4.16 1.98 -3.17
CA SER A 168 4.00 1.66 -1.75
C SER A 168 3.92 0.15 -1.48
N ALA A 169 3.25 -0.61 -2.35
CA ALA A 169 3.18 -2.06 -2.26
C ALA A 169 4.57 -2.72 -2.50
N LEU A 170 5.32 -2.25 -3.50
CA LEU A 170 6.69 -2.68 -3.73
C LEU A 170 7.58 -2.39 -2.51
N LEU A 171 7.52 -1.16 -1.98
CA LEU A 171 8.32 -0.74 -0.84
C LEU A 171 7.94 -1.53 0.42
N GLY A 172 6.64 -1.72 0.71
CA GLY A 172 6.17 -2.52 1.84
C GLY A 172 6.67 -3.97 1.80
N ALA A 173 6.57 -4.62 0.63
CA ALA A 173 7.12 -5.97 0.43
C ALA A 173 8.65 -6.01 0.56
N THR A 174 9.35 -5.00 0.03
CA THR A 174 10.82 -4.92 0.08
C THR A 174 11.30 -4.63 1.51
N ILE A 175 10.58 -3.79 2.27
CA ILE A 175 10.87 -3.57 3.70
C ILE A 175 10.72 -4.88 4.48
N LEU A 176 9.66 -5.64 4.26
CA LEU A 176 9.49 -6.93 4.92
C LEU A 176 10.67 -7.88 4.61
N TRP A 177 11.05 -8.01 3.34
CA TRP A 177 12.21 -8.79 2.93
C TRP A 177 13.51 -8.29 3.58
N ALA A 178 13.76 -6.98 3.54
CA ALA A 178 14.93 -6.35 4.12
C ALA A 178 14.98 -6.50 5.66
N THR A 179 13.82 -6.42 6.34
CA THR A 179 13.72 -6.68 7.79
C THR A 179 14.22 -8.07 8.17
N LEU A 180 13.81 -9.09 7.38
CA LEU A 180 14.30 -10.45 7.59
C LEU A 180 15.82 -10.55 7.34
N ALA A 181 16.35 -9.81 6.36
CA ALA A 181 17.78 -9.81 6.03
C ALA A 181 18.63 -9.10 7.11
N VAL A 182 18.22 -7.93 7.60
CA VAL A 182 18.97 -7.18 8.64
C VAL A 182 18.99 -7.91 9.96
N ALA A 183 17.95 -8.65 10.31
CA ALA A 183 17.91 -9.48 11.52
C ALA A 183 19.03 -10.53 11.59
N GLU A 184 19.66 -10.88 10.45
CA GLU A 184 20.73 -11.86 10.33
C GLU A 184 22.10 -11.24 9.93
N SER A 185 22.13 -9.91 9.70
CA SER A 185 23.34 -9.23 9.23
C SER A 185 23.98 -8.37 10.31
N ALA A 186 25.29 -8.53 10.52
CA ALA A 186 26.08 -7.63 11.36
C ALA A 186 26.64 -6.41 10.60
N ARG A 187 26.50 -6.37 9.27
CA ARG A 187 27.14 -5.36 8.41
C ARG A 187 26.37 -4.04 8.44
N LEU A 188 27.00 -2.96 8.90
CA LEU A 188 26.38 -1.62 8.99
C LEU A 188 25.83 -1.12 7.65
N ARG A 189 26.50 -1.43 6.53
CA ARG A 189 26.00 -1.06 5.19
C ARG A 189 24.63 -1.67 4.88
N VAL A 190 24.32 -2.87 5.38
CA VAL A 190 23.01 -3.52 5.18
C VAL A 190 21.95 -2.80 6.00
N TRP A 191 22.28 -2.36 7.23
CA TRP A 191 21.39 -1.55 8.06
C TRP A 191 21.21 -0.13 7.51
N GLY A 192 22.28 0.46 6.96
CA GLY A 192 22.17 1.74 6.24
C GLY A 192 21.27 1.65 5.02
N ALA A 193 21.38 0.58 4.21
CA ALA A 193 20.49 0.33 3.07
C ALA A 193 19.04 0.09 3.52
N TYR A 194 18.81 -0.61 4.64
CA TYR A 194 17.49 -0.74 5.25
C TYR A 194 16.91 0.61 5.69
N GLY A 195 17.76 1.46 6.30
CA GLY A 195 17.38 2.83 6.68
C GLY A 195 17.01 3.67 5.46
N LEU A 196 17.80 3.62 4.38
CA LEU A 196 17.51 4.33 3.13
C LEU A 196 16.21 3.87 2.49
N LEU A 197 15.98 2.55 2.40
CA LEU A 197 14.74 1.97 1.92
C LEU A 197 13.55 2.43 2.76
N SER A 198 13.69 2.40 4.09
CA SER A 198 12.64 2.82 5.03
C SER A 198 12.34 4.32 4.91
N GLY A 199 13.38 5.17 4.78
CA GLY A 199 13.23 6.60 4.53
C GLY A 199 12.54 6.89 3.19
N ALA A 200 12.95 6.23 2.12
CA ALA A 200 12.28 6.35 0.81
C ALA A 200 10.80 5.91 0.87
N ALA A 201 10.50 4.88 1.65
CA ALA A 201 9.14 4.42 1.86
C ALA A 201 8.28 5.45 2.62
N LEU A 202 8.82 6.08 3.69
CA LEU A 202 8.13 7.16 4.40
C LEU A 202 7.89 8.38 3.51
N MET A 203 8.87 8.74 2.68
CA MET A 203 8.77 9.83 1.73
C MET A 203 7.86 9.48 0.54
N THR A 204 7.43 8.23 0.40
CA THR A 204 6.43 7.78 -0.57
C THR A 204 5.04 7.68 0.05
N ASN A 205 4.93 7.07 1.24
CA ASN A 205 3.67 6.85 1.93
C ASN A 205 3.86 6.89 3.45
N ALA A 206 3.38 7.98 4.06
CA ALA A 206 3.52 8.22 5.50
C ALA A 206 2.88 7.12 6.38
N ALA A 207 1.86 6.39 5.89
CA ALA A 207 1.20 5.34 6.66
C ALA A 207 2.14 4.17 6.99
N LEU A 208 3.21 3.96 6.20
CA LEU A 208 4.23 2.95 6.47
C LEU A 208 5.01 3.21 7.78
N LEU A 209 4.95 4.45 8.32
CA LEU A 209 5.52 4.76 9.64
C LEU A 209 4.96 3.84 10.74
N SER A 210 3.70 3.42 10.63
CA SER A 210 3.07 2.51 11.60
C SER A 210 3.76 1.14 11.71
N LEU A 211 4.43 0.69 10.64
CA LEU A 211 5.09 -0.61 10.56
C LEU A 211 6.58 -0.55 10.96
N LEU A 212 7.28 0.50 10.58
CA LEU A 212 8.75 0.56 10.63
C LEU A 212 9.34 0.40 12.02
N PRO A 213 8.85 1.06 13.09
CA PRO A 213 9.40 0.88 14.43
C PRO A 213 9.24 -0.56 14.94
N LEU A 214 8.11 -1.19 14.62
CA LEU A 214 7.81 -2.57 15.04
C LEU A 214 8.69 -3.59 14.31
N LEU A 215 8.90 -3.40 13.01
CA LEU A 215 9.78 -4.25 12.20
C LEU A 215 11.23 -4.10 12.61
N LEU A 216 11.70 -2.87 12.83
CA LEU A 216 13.03 -2.59 13.35
C LEU A 216 13.21 -3.19 14.75
N GLY A 217 12.23 -2.99 15.63
CA GLY A 217 12.23 -3.55 16.99
C GLY A 217 12.33 -5.08 16.98
N TRP A 218 11.61 -5.75 16.09
CA TRP A 218 11.71 -7.20 15.91
C TRP A 218 13.11 -7.63 15.43
N ALA A 219 13.70 -6.94 14.47
CA ALA A 219 15.03 -7.24 13.99
C ALA A 219 16.08 -7.08 15.10
N VAL A 220 15.98 -6.01 15.91
CA VAL A 220 16.79 -5.77 17.09
C VAL A 220 16.60 -6.88 18.14
N TRP A 221 15.35 -7.23 18.45
CA TRP A 221 15.02 -8.29 19.39
C TRP A 221 15.62 -9.63 18.98
N ARG A 222 15.56 -10.00 17.70
CA ARG A 222 16.16 -11.24 17.17
C ARG A 222 17.69 -11.26 17.37
N ARG A 223 18.37 -10.13 17.18
CA ARG A 223 19.82 -10.02 17.40
C ARG A 223 20.18 -10.09 18.88
N ARG A 224 19.39 -9.43 19.74
CA ARG A 224 19.57 -9.51 21.20
C ARG A 224 19.46 -10.93 21.72
N GLN A 225 18.50 -11.71 21.22
CA GLN A 225 18.37 -13.12 21.60
C GLN A 225 19.58 -13.99 21.22
N ARG A 226 20.36 -13.56 20.22
CA ARG A 226 21.59 -14.24 19.80
C ARG A 226 22.85 -13.66 20.47
N ALA A 227 22.70 -12.77 21.44
CA ALA A 227 23.78 -12.03 22.07
C ALA A 227 24.68 -11.25 21.08
N GLU A 228 24.11 -10.84 19.93
CA GLU A 228 24.82 -10.11 18.89
C GLU A 228 24.73 -8.58 19.12
N ARG A 229 25.73 -7.84 18.64
CA ARG A 229 25.72 -6.37 18.66
C ARG A 229 24.55 -5.83 17.83
N TRP A 230 23.70 -5.01 18.42
CA TRP A 230 22.48 -4.49 17.79
C TRP A 230 22.36 -2.97 17.83
N LEU A 231 22.95 -2.30 18.83
CA LEU A 231 22.73 -0.88 19.07
C LEU A 231 23.23 -0.02 17.90
N LEU A 232 24.50 -0.18 17.51
CA LEU A 232 25.08 0.58 16.41
C LEU A 232 24.40 0.29 15.06
N PRO A 233 24.12 -0.98 14.67
CA PRO A 233 23.31 -1.27 13.49
C PRO A 233 21.93 -0.59 13.51
N ALA A 234 21.19 -0.69 14.62
CA ALA A 234 19.87 -0.08 14.74
C ALA A 234 19.94 1.45 14.68
N ALA A 235 20.90 2.06 15.36
CA ALA A 235 21.15 3.49 15.31
C ALA A 235 21.51 3.96 13.89
N THR A 236 22.31 3.17 13.15
CA THR A 236 22.62 3.43 11.74
C THR A 236 21.35 3.46 10.90
N ALA A 237 20.48 2.45 11.02
CA ALA A 237 19.22 2.43 10.26
C ALA A 237 18.33 3.61 10.63
N ALA A 238 18.10 3.86 11.91
CA ALA A 238 17.26 4.98 12.39
C ALA A 238 17.84 6.34 11.95
N GLY A 239 19.15 6.53 12.09
CA GLY A 239 19.81 7.77 11.66
C GLY A 239 19.67 8.03 10.16
N VAL A 240 19.80 7.00 9.33
CA VAL A 240 19.60 7.13 7.88
C VAL A 240 18.12 7.45 7.55
N VAL A 241 17.14 6.87 8.25
CA VAL A 241 15.72 7.24 8.09
C VAL A 241 15.53 8.73 8.39
N VAL A 242 16.05 9.20 9.51
CA VAL A 242 15.96 10.62 9.88
C VAL A 242 16.62 11.49 8.81
N LEU A 243 17.83 11.15 8.36
CA LEU A 243 18.53 11.90 7.29
C LEU A 243 17.72 11.97 5.98
N CYS A 244 16.96 10.93 5.62
CA CYS A 244 16.06 10.98 4.47
C CYS A 244 14.89 11.95 4.67
N CYS A 245 14.40 12.10 5.91
CA CYS A 245 13.27 12.98 6.22
C CYS A 245 13.68 14.45 6.41
N VAL A 246 14.90 14.71 6.85
CA VAL A 246 15.39 16.06 7.20
C VAL A 246 15.23 17.07 6.06
N PRO A 247 15.64 16.84 4.80
CA PRO A 247 15.52 17.84 3.74
C PRO A 247 14.06 18.27 3.52
N TRP A 248 13.13 17.31 3.57
CA TRP A 248 11.70 17.56 3.41
C TRP A 248 11.12 18.33 4.62
N THR A 249 11.49 17.91 5.81
CA THR A 249 11.07 18.61 7.05
C THR A 249 11.57 20.04 7.11
N LEU A 250 12.85 20.28 6.75
CA LEU A 250 13.42 21.63 6.69
C LEU A 250 12.74 22.49 5.64
N ARG A 251 12.46 21.95 4.45
CA ARG A 251 11.67 22.69 3.44
C ARG A 251 10.30 23.07 3.98
N ASN A 252 9.60 22.13 4.62
CA ASN A 252 8.28 22.41 5.18
C ASN A 252 8.34 23.45 6.29
N TYR A 253 9.34 23.36 7.15
CA TYR A 253 9.54 24.36 8.22
C TYR A 253 9.83 25.75 7.65
N ALA A 254 10.67 25.86 6.64
CA ALA A 254 10.99 27.13 5.98
C ALA A 254 9.78 27.77 5.30
N VAL A 255 8.85 26.95 4.79
CA VAL A 255 7.65 27.41 4.06
C VAL A 255 6.48 27.72 4.99
N PHE A 256 6.24 26.86 5.99
CA PHE A 256 5.04 26.94 6.83
C PHE A 256 5.30 27.47 8.24
N HIS A 257 6.56 27.65 8.62
CA HIS A 257 6.97 27.97 10.00
C HIS A 257 6.39 27.00 11.05
N SER A 258 6.13 25.76 10.63
CA SER A 258 5.50 24.69 11.41
C SER A 258 6.22 23.37 11.18
N PHE A 259 6.24 22.50 12.21
CA PHE A 259 6.89 21.19 12.11
C PHE A 259 5.99 20.18 11.39
N VAL A 260 6.25 19.97 10.11
CA VAL A 260 5.53 19.01 9.26
C VAL A 260 6.55 18.00 8.69
N PRO A 261 6.82 16.87 9.38
CA PRO A 261 7.90 15.95 9.00
C PRO A 261 7.59 15.12 7.74
N LEU A 262 6.32 14.82 7.47
CA LEU A 262 5.91 13.97 6.36
C LEU A 262 4.87 14.66 5.47
N ARG A 263 3.64 14.80 5.94
CA ARG A 263 2.52 15.43 5.23
C ARG A 263 1.55 16.11 6.20
N SER A 264 0.79 17.10 5.72
CA SER A 264 -0.11 17.92 6.52
C SER A 264 -1.55 17.39 6.63
N ILE A 265 -2.01 16.55 5.71
CA ILE A 265 -3.43 16.26 5.42
C ILE A 265 -4.21 15.53 6.56
N LEU A 266 -3.56 15.13 7.67
CA LEU A 266 -4.19 14.29 8.69
C LEU A 266 -5.49 14.90 9.25
N GLY A 267 -5.47 16.20 9.55
CA GLY A 267 -6.65 16.89 10.10
C GLY A 267 -7.86 16.81 9.17
N LEU A 268 -7.66 17.09 7.89
CA LEU A 268 -8.74 16.95 6.91
C LEU A 268 -9.20 15.50 6.73
N GLN A 269 -8.30 14.53 6.73
CA GLN A 269 -8.68 13.12 6.64
C GLN A 269 -9.49 12.65 7.85
N LEU A 270 -9.13 13.13 9.04
CA LEU A 270 -9.94 12.90 10.24
C LEU A 270 -11.32 13.53 10.07
N TRP A 271 -11.41 14.81 9.66
CA TRP A 271 -12.68 15.49 9.49
C TRP A 271 -13.60 14.85 8.45
N ILE A 272 -13.10 14.54 7.26
CA ILE A 272 -13.88 13.87 6.21
C ILE A 272 -14.43 12.52 6.71
N GLY A 273 -13.65 11.84 7.52
CA GLY A 273 -14.07 10.58 8.13
C GLY A 273 -15.06 10.76 9.29
N ASN A 274 -15.01 11.84 10.07
CA ASN A 274 -15.63 11.95 11.36
C ASN A 274 -16.30 13.34 11.52
N ASN A 275 -17.46 13.49 10.89
CA ASN A 275 -18.32 14.67 10.92
C ASN A 275 -19.79 14.24 10.89
N PRO A 276 -20.78 15.15 11.07
CA PRO A 276 -22.20 14.79 11.08
C PRO A 276 -22.71 14.08 9.84
N GLU A 277 -22.08 14.31 8.68
CA GLU A 277 -22.46 13.73 7.39
C GLU A 277 -21.58 12.53 7.01
N ALA A 278 -20.62 12.19 7.86
CA ALA A 278 -19.65 11.14 7.57
C ALA A 278 -20.33 9.79 7.35
N ARG A 279 -19.86 9.07 6.33
CA ARG A 279 -20.31 7.72 5.99
C ARG A 279 -19.10 6.80 5.85
N VAL A 280 -19.34 5.52 5.97
CA VAL A 280 -18.29 4.49 5.75
C VAL A 280 -17.68 4.62 4.37
N ILE A 281 -18.49 4.90 3.35
CA ILE A 281 -18.04 5.20 1.98
C ILE A 281 -18.06 6.71 1.81
N TRP A 282 -16.91 7.29 1.50
CA TRP A 282 -16.80 8.70 1.19
C TRP A 282 -17.40 9.02 -0.19
N LEU A 283 -18.23 10.04 -0.25
CA LEU A 283 -18.95 10.46 -1.45
C LEU A 283 -18.41 11.75 -2.10
N GLY A 284 -17.20 12.20 -1.68
CA GLY A 284 -16.52 13.34 -2.29
C GLY A 284 -16.80 14.70 -1.64
N GLY A 285 -17.76 14.81 -0.71
CA GLY A 285 -18.07 16.06 -0.01
C GLY A 285 -16.94 16.52 0.93
N GLN A 286 -16.96 17.84 1.27
CA GLN A 286 -16.07 18.48 2.25
C GLN A 286 -14.56 18.38 1.94
N HIS A 287 -14.19 18.10 0.69
CA HIS A 287 -12.80 18.07 0.26
C HIS A 287 -12.53 19.20 -0.73
N PRO A 288 -11.48 20.02 -0.53
CA PRO A 288 -11.20 21.20 -1.36
C PRO A 288 -11.04 20.91 -2.87
N ILE A 289 -10.78 19.67 -3.27
CA ILE A 289 -10.71 19.29 -4.68
C ILE A 289 -12.10 19.31 -5.36
N HIS A 290 -13.16 19.00 -4.60
CA HIS A 290 -14.53 18.89 -5.10
C HIS A 290 -15.44 20.02 -4.64
N ASP A 291 -15.12 20.64 -3.49
CA ASP A 291 -15.89 21.67 -2.82
C ASP A 291 -15.19 23.03 -2.95
N ALA A 292 -15.86 23.99 -3.60
CA ALA A 292 -15.32 25.32 -3.85
C ALA A 292 -15.25 26.18 -2.59
N ASP A 293 -16.18 26.01 -1.66
CA ASP A 293 -16.22 26.76 -0.41
C ASP A 293 -15.13 26.29 0.52
N GLU A 294 -14.95 24.97 0.66
CA GLU A 294 -13.83 24.41 1.41
C GLU A 294 -12.48 24.79 0.80
N ARG A 295 -12.37 24.86 -0.52
CA ARG A 295 -11.15 25.34 -1.19
C ARG A 295 -10.89 26.81 -0.92
N SER A 296 -11.92 27.65 -0.92
CA SER A 296 -11.81 29.07 -0.60
C SER A 296 -11.38 29.28 0.85
N ARG A 297 -11.92 28.52 1.79
CA ARG A 297 -11.48 28.49 3.20
C ARG A 297 -10.01 28.06 3.34
N TYR A 298 -9.61 26.98 2.65
CA TYR A 298 -8.23 26.54 2.64
C TYR A 298 -7.25 27.63 2.16
N VAL A 299 -7.61 28.33 1.08
CA VAL A 299 -6.78 29.46 0.56
C VAL A 299 -6.73 30.63 1.53
N ALA A 300 -7.86 31.00 2.12
CA ALA A 300 -7.94 32.13 3.04
C ALA A 300 -7.19 31.89 4.37
N MET A 301 -7.24 30.68 4.88
CA MET A 301 -6.61 30.31 6.16
C MET A 301 -5.14 29.91 6.01
N GLY A 302 -4.74 29.42 4.85
CA GLY A 302 -3.49 28.68 4.64
C GLY A 302 -3.56 27.23 5.11
N GLU A 303 -2.70 26.38 4.53
CA GLU A 303 -2.75 24.93 4.70
C GLU A 303 -2.72 24.47 6.15
N ILE A 304 -1.79 24.97 6.95
CA ILE A 304 -1.58 24.45 8.31
C ILE A 304 -2.74 24.85 9.24
N ALA A 305 -3.19 26.10 9.20
CA ALA A 305 -4.30 26.56 10.03
C ALA A 305 -5.59 25.83 9.66
N TYR A 306 -5.86 25.63 8.37
CA TYR A 306 -6.99 24.85 7.88
C TYR A 306 -6.96 23.41 8.38
N MET A 307 -5.80 22.73 8.31
CA MET A 307 -5.67 21.35 8.79
C MET A 307 -5.87 21.23 10.30
N HIS A 308 -5.37 22.19 11.09
CA HIS A 308 -5.59 22.22 12.56
C HIS A 308 -7.06 22.48 12.92
N GLU A 309 -7.76 23.36 12.18
CA GLU A 309 -9.19 23.56 12.40
C GLU A 309 -9.94 22.25 12.17
N LYS A 310 -9.71 21.58 11.03
CA LYS A 310 -10.36 20.30 10.70
C LYS A 310 -10.03 19.19 11.70
N GLU A 311 -8.79 19.14 12.20
CA GLU A 311 -8.40 18.20 13.25
C GLU A 311 -9.17 18.43 14.55
N ASN A 312 -9.25 19.68 15.01
CA ASN A 312 -9.95 20.03 16.23
C ASN A 312 -11.46 19.73 16.14
N ASP A 313 -12.08 20.04 14.99
CA ASP A 313 -13.49 19.76 14.75
C ASP A 313 -13.76 18.25 14.71
N ALA A 314 -12.90 17.47 14.06
CA ALA A 314 -12.99 16.01 14.04
C ALA A 314 -12.88 15.42 15.45
N ILE A 315 -11.85 15.80 16.21
CA ILE A 315 -11.64 15.30 17.58
C ILE A 315 -12.82 15.66 18.47
N ARG A 316 -13.34 16.87 18.37
CA ARG A 316 -14.52 17.30 19.13
C ARG A 316 -15.75 16.47 18.77
N TYR A 317 -15.98 16.24 17.47
CA TYR A 317 -17.11 15.42 16.99
C TYR A 317 -17.00 13.98 17.51
N MET A 318 -15.84 13.34 17.33
CA MET A 318 -15.57 11.97 17.80
C MET A 318 -15.81 11.83 19.31
N ALA A 319 -15.35 12.80 20.12
CA ALA A 319 -15.52 12.79 21.57
C ALA A 319 -16.98 12.92 22.01
N THR A 320 -17.80 13.65 21.26
CA THR A 320 -19.22 13.91 21.57
C THR A 320 -20.18 12.88 20.97
N HIS A 321 -19.74 12.07 19.98
CA HIS A 321 -20.58 11.11 19.26
C HIS A 321 -19.96 9.69 19.23
N PRO A 322 -19.58 9.09 20.38
CA PRO A 322 -18.79 7.84 20.41
C PRO A 322 -19.52 6.64 19.80
N ARG A 323 -20.86 6.64 19.82
CA ARG A 323 -21.65 5.56 19.22
C ARG A 323 -21.56 5.62 17.68
N HIS A 324 -21.72 6.80 17.11
CA HIS A 324 -21.59 7.00 15.65
C HIS A 324 -20.17 6.65 15.17
N GLU A 325 -19.15 7.04 15.93
CA GLU A 325 -17.76 6.68 15.67
C GLU A 325 -17.52 5.17 15.67
N ALA A 326 -18.07 4.45 16.65
CA ALA A 326 -17.96 2.99 16.70
C ALA A 326 -18.59 2.33 15.45
N GLU A 327 -19.74 2.83 14.99
CA GLU A 327 -20.42 2.37 13.77
C GLU A 327 -19.57 2.65 12.51
N LEU A 328 -18.97 3.85 12.40
CA LEU A 328 -18.08 4.22 11.30
C LEU A 328 -16.81 3.38 11.28
N ILE A 329 -16.15 3.21 12.44
CA ILE A 329 -14.92 2.39 12.58
C ILE A 329 -15.23 0.93 12.19
N GLY A 330 -16.32 0.36 12.67
CA GLY A 330 -16.74 -1.01 12.34
C GLY A 330 -17.02 -1.17 10.84
N GLY A 331 -17.74 -0.24 10.25
CA GLY A 331 -18.02 -0.25 8.81
C GLY A 331 -16.76 -0.09 7.96
N ARG A 332 -15.83 0.79 8.36
CA ARG A 332 -14.53 0.98 7.68
C ARG A 332 -13.64 -0.25 7.81
N PHE A 333 -13.65 -0.91 8.97
CA PHE A 333 -12.97 -2.19 9.13
C PHE A 333 -13.48 -3.20 8.11
N VAL A 334 -14.79 -3.41 8.02
CA VAL A 334 -15.38 -4.31 7.02
C VAL A 334 -15.01 -3.89 5.59
N SER A 335 -15.16 -2.60 5.26
CA SER A 335 -14.84 -2.04 3.94
C SER A 335 -13.37 -2.25 3.55
N PHE A 336 -12.46 -2.04 4.48
CA PHE A 336 -11.01 -2.23 4.27
C PHE A 336 -10.67 -3.68 3.89
N TRP A 337 -11.30 -4.66 4.56
CA TRP A 337 -11.06 -6.08 4.30
C TRP A 337 -11.85 -6.62 3.12
N ALA A 338 -13.03 -6.09 2.86
CA ALA A 338 -13.89 -6.50 1.75
C ALA A 338 -13.54 -5.83 0.40
N GLY A 339 -12.59 -4.88 0.40
CA GLY A 339 -12.19 -4.20 -0.84
C GLY A 339 -13.12 -3.07 -1.27
N GLY A 340 -13.68 -2.33 -0.30
CA GLY A 340 -14.39 -1.06 -0.54
C GLY A 340 -15.90 -1.09 -0.30
N THR A 341 -16.46 -2.16 0.28
CA THR A 341 -17.88 -2.21 0.64
C THR A 341 -18.10 -2.51 2.13
N PRO A 342 -18.94 -1.72 2.83
CA PRO A 342 -19.33 -2.00 4.20
C PRO A 342 -20.39 -3.12 4.33
N SER A 343 -21.01 -3.53 3.23
CA SER A 343 -22.10 -4.52 3.21
C SER A 343 -21.82 -5.62 2.16
N PRO A 344 -20.76 -6.45 2.35
CA PRO A 344 -20.30 -7.39 1.31
C PRO A 344 -21.37 -8.33 0.79
N ALA A 345 -22.17 -8.93 1.67
CA ALA A 345 -23.21 -9.86 1.27
C ALA A 345 -24.31 -9.18 0.43
N ARG A 346 -24.84 -8.04 0.91
CA ARG A 346 -25.86 -7.29 0.19
C ARG A 346 -25.36 -6.83 -1.18
N ASP A 347 -24.15 -6.28 -1.22
CA ASP A 347 -23.61 -5.68 -2.44
C ASP A 347 -23.19 -6.77 -3.45
N PHE A 348 -22.80 -7.97 -2.99
CA PHE A 348 -22.59 -9.12 -3.87
C PHE A 348 -23.86 -9.51 -4.64
N TRP A 349 -24.99 -9.60 -3.96
CA TRP A 349 -26.24 -10.00 -4.58
C TRP A 349 -26.86 -8.89 -5.43
N ASN A 350 -26.74 -7.64 -5.02
CA ASN A 350 -27.31 -6.49 -5.72
C ASN A 350 -26.48 -6.01 -6.92
N SER A 351 -25.16 -6.29 -6.93
CA SER A 351 -24.32 -5.85 -8.05
C SER A 351 -24.59 -6.64 -9.32
N ARG A 352 -24.75 -5.93 -10.44
CA ARG A 352 -24.79 -6.52 -11.80
C ARG A 352 -23.39 -6.75 -12.37
N SER A 353 -22.34 -6.18 -11.77
CA SER A 353 -20.97 -6.28 -12.24
C SER A 353 -20.34 -7.61 -11.81
N VAL A 354 -20.04 -8.47 -12.76
CA VAL A 354 -19.25 -9.69 -12.53
C VAL A 354 -17.86 -9.37 -12.01
N TRP A 355 -17.26 -8.28 -12.50
CA TRP A 355 -15.96 -7.81 -12.05
C TRP A 355 -15.97 -7.41 -10.56
N PHE A 356 -16.98 -6.66 -10.13
CA PHE A 356 -17.14 -6.31 -8.72
C PHE A 356 -17.23 -7.55 -7.82
N ARG A 357 -18.05 -8.53 -8.21
CA ARG A 357 -18.20 -9.79 -7.48
C ARG A 357 -16.86 -10.56 -7.40
N TYR A 358 -16.11 -10.60 -8.50
CA TYR A 358 -14.79 -11.22 -8.54
C TYR A 358 -13.81 -10.54 -7.57
N VAL A 359 -13.72 -9.20 -7.61
CA VAL A 359 -12.87 -8.41 -6.71
C VAL A 359 -13.26 -8.65 -5.26
N LEU A 360 -14.55 -8.61 -4.94
CA LEU A 360 -15.05 -8.83 -3.58
C LEU A 360 -14.71 -10.22 -3.05
N VAL A 361 -15.04 -11.28 -3.81
CA VAL A 361 -14.73 -12.66 -3.41
C VAL A 361 -13.23 -12.85 -3.23
N PHE A 362 -12.41 -12.32 -4.14
CA PHE A 362 -10.96 -12.42 -4.02
C PHE A 362 -10.44 -11.76 -2.73
N ASN A 363 -10.93 -10.55 -2.41
CA ASN A 363 -10.55 -9.85 -1.19
C ASN A 363 -10.96 -10.62 0.07
N LEU A 364 -12.17 -11.20 0.12
CA LEU A 364 -12.64 -12.01 1.24
C LEU A 364 -11.82 -13.29 1.40
N LEU A 365 -11.46 -13.96 0.30
CA LEU A 365 -10.58 -15.14 0.33
C LEU A 365 -9.18 -14.78 0.87
N ILE A 366 -8.62 -13.64 0.47
CA ILE A 366 -7.34 -13.17 1.01
C ILE A 366 -7.46 -12.81 2.49
N ALA A 367 -8.55 -12.17 2.93
CA ALA A 367 -8.78 -11.87 4.35
C ALA A 367 -8.86 -13.16 5.19
N ALA A 368 -9.65 -14.15 4.76
CA ALA A 368 -9.73 -15.45 5.40
C ALA A 368 -8.38 -16.19 5.38
N GLY A 369 -7.69 -16.18 4.23
CA GLY A 369 -6.36 -16.75 4.09
C GLY A 369 -5.31 -16.09 5.00
N THR A 370 -5.42 -14.78 5.19
CA THR A 370 -4.57 -14.02 6.12
C THR A 370 -4.74 -14.53 7.55
N LEU A 371 -5.98 -14.63 8.03
CA LEU A 371 -6.27 -15.14 9.38
C LEU A 371 -5.76 -16.58 9.54
N LEU A 372 -6.07 -17.47 8.60
CA LEU A 372 -5.62 -18.86 8.65
C LEU A 372 -4.10 -18.97 8.57
N GLY A 373 -3.43 -18.12 7.80
CA GLY A 373 -1.97 -18.03 7.71
C GLY A 373 -1.34 -17.62 9.03
N LEU A 374 -1.87 -16.62 9.71
CA LEU A 374 -1.44 -16.21 11.04
C LEU A 374 -1.62 -17.33 12.05
N LEU A 375 -2.78 -18.00 12.06
CA LEU A 375 -3.03 -19.14 12.94
C LEU A 375 -2.06 -20.30 12.69
N ARG A 376 -1.69 -20.57 11.43
CA ARG A 376 -0.68 -21.59 11.10
C ARG A 376 0.72 -21.21 11.57
N LEU A 377 1.13 -19.94 11.34
CA LEU A 377 2.41 -19.46 11.85
C LEU A 377 2.48 -19.52 13.37
N ALA A 378 1.38 -19.19 14.07
CA ALA A 378 1.29 -19.27 15.53
C ALA A 378 1.40 -20.71 16.03
N ARG A 379 0.64 -21.65 15.45
CA ARG A 379 0.69 -23.09 15.80
C ARG A 379 2.07 -23.69 15.53
N ALA A 380 2.73 -23.28 14.45
CA ALA A 380 4.09 -23.69 14.12
C ALA A 380 5.16 -22.98 14.97
N ARG A 381 4.78 -22.09 15.91
CA ARG A 381 5.70 -21.22 16.67
C ARG A 381 6.76 -20.55 15.79
N SER A 382 6.33 -20.14 14.59
CA SER A 382 7.23 -19.58 13.59
C SER A 382 7.86 -18.27 14.06
N PRO A 383 9.19 -18.08 13.92
CA PRO A 383 9.85 -16.81 14.24
C PRO A 383 9.37 -15.65 13.34
N TYR A 384 8.72 -15.96 12.24
CA TYR A 384 8.19 -14.99 11.27
C TYR A 384 6.77 -14.52 11.61
N LEU A 385 6.13 -15.07 12.67
CA LEU A 385 4.78 -14.67 13.06
C LEU A 385 4.66 -13.17 13.29
N PHE A 386 5.54 -12.60 14.11
CA PHE A 386 5.48 -11.18 14.47
C PHE A 386 5.63 -10.25 13.25
N PRO A 387 6.73 -10.31 12.44
CA PRO A 387 6.87 -9.41 11.30
C PRO A 387 5.77 -9.58 10.25
N MET A 388 5.16 -10.76 10.14
CA MET A 388 4.00 -10.98 9.26
C MET A 388 2.70 -10.42 9.85
N ALA A 389 2.50 -10.51 11.17
CA ALA A 389 1.30 -10.07 11.86
C ALA A 389 1.19 -8.54 11.95
N VAL A 390 2.30 -7.83 12.01
CA VAL A 390 2.34 -6.35 12.08
C VAL A 390 1.57 -5.71 10.92
N PHE A 391 1.67 -6.26 9.70
CA PHE A 391 0.99 -5.71 8.52
C PHE A 391 -0.54 -5.70 8.67
N PRO A 392 -1.23 -6.85 8.86
CA PRO A 392 -2.68 -6.86 8.99
C PRO A 392 -3.21 -6.28 10.30
N LEU A 393 -2.44 -6.32 11.39
CA LEU A 393 -2.95 -5.90 12.71
C LEU A 393 -2.73 -4.41 13.01
N VAL A 394 -1.71 -3.78 12.39
CA VAL A 394 -1.33 -2.42 12.75
C VAL A 394 -1.66 -1.41 11.64
N PHE A 395 -1.37 -1.76 10.38
CA PHE A 395 -1.45 -0.79 9.29
C PHE A 395 -2.86 -0.20 9.07
N GLY A 396 -3.90 -0.99 9.28
CA GLY A 396 -5.29 -0.60 9.02
C GLY A 396 -5.84 0.48 9.97
N TRP A 397 -5.26 0.63 11.16
CA TRP A 397 -5.83 1.50 12.21
C TRP A 397 -5.94 2.96 11.79
N ALA A 398 -4.94 3.51 11.10
CA ALA A 398 -5.01 4.87 10.59
C ALA A 398 -6.25 5.08 9.69
N TYR A 399 -6.60 4.07 8.91
CA TYR A 399 -7.73 4.12 7.97
C TYR A 399 -9.07 3.78 8.60
N TYR A 400 -9.08 3.00 9.68
CA TYR A 400 -10.31 2.78 10.46
C TYR A 400 -10.74 4.06 11.17
N LEU A 401 -9.78 4.86 11.63
CA LEU A 401 -10.02 6.14 12.31
C LEU A 401 -10.28 7.30 11.33
N THR A 402 -9.86 7.19 10.08
CA THR A 402 -10.02 8.27 9.10
C THR A 402 -10.98 7.87 7.97
N LEU A 403 -10.47 7.26 6.92
CA LEU A 403 -11.20 6.96 5.69
C LEU A 403 -10.67 5.67 5.08
N ALA A 404 -11.54 4.69 4.85
CA ALA A 404 -11.18 3.40 4.26
C ALA A 404 -11.55 3.33 2.77
N LEU A 405 -10.60 3.67 1.89
CA LEU A 405 -10.74 3.44 0.45
C LEU A 405 -10.06 2.13 0.03
N PRO A 406 -10.51 1.45 -1.05
CA PRO A 406 -9.93 0.18 -1.50
C PRO A 406 -8.41 0.21 -1.70
N ARG A 407 -7.89 1.33 -2.19
CA ARG A 407 -6.46 1.55 -2.44
C ARG A 407 -5.60 1.61 -1.17
N TYR A 408 -6.18 1.95 -0.02
CA TYR A 408 -5.41 2.17 1.21
C TYR A 408 -4.85 0.90 1.83
N ARG A 409 -5.44 -0.26 1.53
CA ARG A 409 -4.88 -1.56 1.93
C ARG A 409 -3.72 -2.02 1.05
N HIS A 410 -3.64 -1.50 -0.17
CA HIS A 410 -2.71 -2.01 -1.19
C HIS A 410 -1.23 -2.08 -0.76
N PRO A 411 -0.68 -1.15 0.05
CA PRO A 411 0.69 -1.24 0.54
C PRO A 411 1.01 -2.52 1.33
N ILE A 412 0.00 -3.14 1.96
CA ILE A 412 0.17 -4.37 2.75
C ILE A 412 -0.32 -5.63 2.03
N ASP A 413 -1.01 -5.53 0.91
CA ASP A 413 -1.52 -6.68 0.17
C ASP A 413 -0.44 -7.74 -0.15
N PRO A 414 0.82 -7.39 -0.48
CA PRO A 414 1.89 -8.37 -0.63
C PRO A 414 2.09 -9.29 0.60
N ALA A 415 2.02 -8.73 1.81
CA ALA A 415 2.13 -9.51 3.04
C ALA A 415 0.89 -10.41 3.26
N LEU A 416 -0.31 -9.93 2.87
CA LEU A 416 -1.53 -10.72 2.93
C LEU A 416 -1.49 -11.90 1.96
N MET A 417 -0.93 -11.72 0.74
CA MET A 417 -0.71 -12.81 -0.22
C MET A 417 0.22 -13.89 0.34
N LEU A 418 1.28 -13.48 1.06
CA LEU A 418 2.19 -14.41 1.73
C LEU A 418 1.46 -15.22 2.82
N LEU A 419 0.65 -14.57 3.65
CA LEU A 419 -0.13 -15.25 4.69
C LEU A 419 -1.17 -16.20 4.09
N ALA A 420 -1.88 -15.79 3.04
CA ALA A 420 -2.82 -16.64 2.32
C ALA A 420 -2.12 -17.84 1.66
N ALA A 421 -0.91 -17.66 1.15
CA ALA A 421 -0.12 -18.75 0.62
C ALA A 421 0.30 -19.75 1.70
N VAL A 422 0.73 -19.27 2.88
CA VAL A 422 1.00 -20.12 4.07
C VAL A 422 -0.25 -20.92 4.44
N ALA A 423 -1.42 -20.28 4.42
CA ALA A 423 -2.70 -20.95 4.69
C ALA A 423 -3.02 -22.08 3.69
N SER A 424 -2.59 -21.95 2.45
CA SER A 424 -2.95 -22.88 1.37
C SER A 424 -2.05 -24.12 1.28
N VAL A 425 -0.85 -24.13 1.91
CA VAL A 425 0.10 -25.24 1.83
C VAL A 425 -0.23 -26.30 2.87
N ALA A 426 -0.61 -27.50 2.45
CA ALA A 426 -0.81 -28.64 3.35
C ALA A 426 0.51 -29.03 4.02
N GLY A 427 0.45 -29.37 5.33
CA GLY A 427 1.64 -29.79 6.08
C GLY A 427 2.70 -28.71 6.20
N TYR A 428 2.28 -27.41 6.33
CA TYR A 428 3.20 -26.32 6.57
C TYR A 428 4.08 -26.60 7.78
N THR A 429 5.37 -26.73 7.54
CA THR A 429 6.43 -26.72 8.55
C THR A 429 7.25 -25.47 8.32
N CYS A 430 7.62 -24.79 9.39
CA CYS A 430 8.55 -23.65 9.26
C CYS A 430 9.82 -24.18 8.58
N ALA A 431 10.25 -23.55 7.48
CA ALA A 431 11.54 -23.89 6.89
C ALA A 431 12.60 -23.67 7.97
N ALA A 432 13.11 -24.76 8.53
CA ALA A 432 14.26 -24.68 9.42
C ALA A 432 15.35 -23.94 8.66
N SER A 433 16.01 -23.00 9.30
CA SER A 433 17.22 -22.39 8.74
C SER A 433 18.20 -23.53 8.48
N SER A 434 18.20 -24.06 7.25
CA SER A 434 19.31 -24.91 6.80
C SER A 434 20.54 -24.02 6.81
N ARG A 435 21.25 -24.08 7.92
CA ARG A 435 22.66 -23.74 7.93
C ARG A 435 23.32 -24.93 7.22
N ASP A 436 23.57 -24.77 5.93
CA ASP A 436 24.61 -25.42 5.19
C ASP A 436 25.33 -24.37 4.37
#